data_fe426fde5df63f44367d32b4608011e6
#
_entry.id   fe426fde5df63f44367d32b4608011e6
#
_cell.length_a   1.000
_cell.length_b   1.000
_cell.length_c   1.000
_cell.angle_alpha   90.00
_cell.angle_beta   90.00
_cell.angle_gamma   90.00
#
_symmetry.space_group_name_H-M   'P 1'
#
loop_
_entity.id
_entity.type
_entity.pdbx_description
1 polymer ?
#
loop_
_entity_poly.entity_id
_entity_poly.type
_entity_poly.pdbx_seq_one_letter_code
_entity_poly.pdbx_strand_id
1 'polypeptide(L)'
;MRDPSATTLLEWYDAHARDLAWRVGPTETKSGEIPDPYHVWLSEIMLQQTTVAAVRPYFLRFVARWPDVRTLASAEDAHVMAEWAGLGYYARARNLLKCARTIVQEHDGRFPETHERLLRLPGVGPYTAAAISAIAFDKPETVVDGNVERVMSRLFCVETPLPKAKPELVALAMRLTPVERPGDYAQAVMDLGATICTPKSPACGICPWVRACKANAAGRQQELPRRSDRPARPVRYGIAYLARRADGAWLVQTRPERGLLGGMLGWPGT
;
A
#
# COMPACT_ATOMS: atom_id res chain seq x y z
N MET A 1 28.65 -12.08 12.39
CA MET A 1 27.38 -12.04 11.65
C MET A 1 27.67 -11.27 10.35
N ARG A 2 27.16 -11.72 9.20
CA ARG A 2 27.33 -10.97 7.94
C ARG A 2 26.38 -9.77 7.96
N ASP A 3 26.77 -8.67 7.30
CA ASP A 3 25.84 -7.55 7.12
C ASP A 3 24.78 -7.90 6.08
N PRO A 4 23.52 -7.41 6.26
CA PRO A 4 22.50 -7.58 5.23
C PRO A 4 22.86 -6.79 3.98
N SER A 5 22.67 -7.38 2.81
CA SER A 5 22.99 -6.76 1.52
C SER A 5 21.75 -6.73 0.62
N ALA A 6 21.59 -5.63 -0.09
CA ALA A 6 20.53 -5.49 -1.10
C ALA A 6 20.73 -6.52 -2.22
N THR A 7 21.97 -6.78 -2.64
CA THR A 7 22.30 -7.76 -3.67
C THR A 7 21.77 -9.15 -3.35
N THR A 8 21.99 -9.65 -2.12
CA THR A 8 21.50 -10.98 -1.70
C THR A 8 19.97 -11.06 -1.77
N LEU A 9 19.27 -9.96 -1.45
CA LEU A 9 17.81 -9.93 -1.55
C LEU A 9 17.33 -9.86 -2.99
N LEU A 10 18.00 -9.09 -3.84
CA LEU A 10 17.68 -8.99 -5.26
C LEU A 10 17.91 -10.30 -6.01
N GLU A 11 19.00 -11.04 -5.69
CA GLU A 11 19.23 -12.39 -6.21
C GLU A 11 18.09 -13.36 -5.84
N TRP A 12 17.61 -13.29 -4.59
CA TRP A 12 16.45 -14.05 -4.17
C TRP A 12 15.17 -13.60 -4.90
N TYR A 13 14.95 -12.30 -5.06
CA TYR A 13 13.78 -11.74 -5.73
C TYR A 13 13.72 -12.13 -7.20
N ASP A 14 14.84 -12.18 -7.88
CA ASP A 14 14.94 -12.60 -9.28
C ASP A 14 14.36 -14.00 -9.53
N ALA A 15 14.43 -14.88 -8.53
CA ALA A 15 13.95 -16.26 -8.61
C ALA A 15 12.56 -16.47 -7.94
N HIS A 16 12.13 -15.55 -7.07
CA HIS A 16 10.98 -15.79 -6.19
C HIS A 16 9.97 -14.62 -6.16
N ALA A 17 10.09 -13.66 -7.07
CA ALA A 17 9.14 -12.55 -7.18
C ALA A 17 7.70 -13.07 -7.32
N ARG A 18 6.76 -12.45 -6.60
CA ARG A 18 5.34 -12.81 -6.74
C ARG A 18 4.80 -12.31 -8.08
N ASP A 19 4.08 -13.18 -8.77
CA ASP A 19 3.29 -12.81 -9.94
C ASP A 19 2.03 -12.05 -9.49
N LEU A 20 2.01 -10.74 -9.76
CA LEU A 20 0.90 -9.85 -9.44
C LEU A 20 0.47 -9.09 -10.69
N ALA A 21 -0.84 -8.99 -10.92
CA ALA A 21 -1.42 -8.41 -12.14
C ALA A 21 -1.01 -6.94 -12.44
N TRP A 22 -0.47 -6.24 -11.45
CA TRP A 22 -0.01 -4.84 -11.55
C TRP A 22 1.50 -4.67 -11.56
N ARG A 23 2.23 -5.79 -11.64
CA ARG A 23 3.69 -5.80 -11.50
C ARG A 23 4.35 -6.23 -12.81
N VAL A 24 5.38 -5.53 -13.18
CA VAL A 24 6.40 -6.03 -14.11
C VAL A 24 7.40 -6.83 -13.30
N GLY A 25 7.67 -8.06 -13.66
CA GLY A 25 8.58 -8.95 -12.93
C GLY A 25 10.06 -8.60 -13.16
N PRO A 26 10.97 -9.18 -12.36
CA PRO A 26 12.39 -8.87 -12.49
C PRO A 26 13.02 -9.33 -13.82
N THR A 27 12.47 -10.34 -14.47
CA THR A 27 12.91 -10.80 -15.79
C THR A 27 12.54 -9.78 -16.86
N GLU A 28 11.33 -9.30 -16.84
CA GLU A 28 10.78 -8.31 -17.76
C GLU A 28 11.46 -6.94 -17.54
N THR A 29 11.66 -6.54 -16.29
CA THR A 29 12.39 -5.30 -15.96
C THR A 29 13.82 -5.33 -16.50
N LYS A 30 14.51 -6.46 -16.35
CA LYS A 30 15.88 -6.64 -16.90
C LYS A 30 15.91 -6.65 -18.43
N SER A 31 14.83 -7.03 -19.09
CA SER A 31 14.69 -6.94 -20.54
C SER A 31 14.28 -5.55 -21.04
N GLY A 32 14.09 -4.59 -20.13
CA GLY A 32 13.80 -3.19 -20.43
C GLY A 32 12.31 -2.82 -20.37
N GLU A 33 11.44 -3.71 -19.87
CA GLU A 33 10.06 -3.36 -19.64
C GLU A 33 9.94 -2.43 -18.42
N ILE A 34 9.22 -1.33 -18.61
CA ILE A 34 9.05 -0.29 -17.58
C ILE A 34 7.66 -0.44 -16.97
N PRO A 35 7.54 -0.49 -15.62
CA PRO A 35 6.26 -0.52 -14.96
C PRO A 35 5.42 0.73 -15.29
N ASP A 36 4.15 0.53 -15.65
CA ASP A 36 3.22 1.62 -15.90
C ASP A 36 2.90 2.36 -14.59
N PRO A 37 3.20 3.67 -14.47
CA PRO A 37 2.90 4.45 -13.27
C PRO A 37 1.41 4.44 -12.89
N TYR A 38 0.52 4.33 -13.86
CA TYR A 38 -0.92 4.21 -13.61
C TYR A 38 -1.25 2.89 -12.90
N HIS A 39 -0.70 1.78 -13.35
CA HIS A 39 -0.91 0.47 -12.73
C HIS A 39 -0.31 0.40 -11.32
N VAL A 40 0.90 0.93 -11.15
CA VAL A 40 1.56 1.00 -9.83
C VAL A 40 0.72 1.84 -8.86
N TRP A 41 0.35 3.06 -9.24
CA TRP A 41 -0.46 3.94 -8.39
C TRP A 41 -1.83 3.33 -8.05
N LEU A 42 -2.55 2.79 -9.03
CA LEU A 42 -3.87 2.19 -8.85
C LEU A 42 -3.80 1.04 -7.85
N SER A 43 -2.82 0.14 -8.01
CA SER A 43 -2.63 -0.99 -7.11
C SER A 43 -2.27 -0.54 -5.69
N GLU A 44 -1.39 0.44 -5.54
CA GLU A 44 -1.00 0.97 -4.22
C GLU A 44 -2.19 1.58 -3.46
N ILE A 45 -3.07 2.30 -4.16
CA ILE A 45 -4.30 2.84 -3.54
C ILE A 45 -5.27 1.71 -3.18
N MET A 46 -5.45 0.71 -4.05
CA MET A 46 -6.35 -0.42 -3.78
C MET A 46 -5.86 -1.32 -2.64
N LEU A 47 -4.56 -1.48 -2.50
CA LEU A 47 -3.93 -2.31 -1.45
C LEU A 47 -3.93 -1.66 -0.06
N GLN A 48 -4.23 -0.35 0.06
CA GLN A 48 -4.36 0.28 1.38
C GLN A 48 -5.43 -0.44 2.21
N GLN A 49 -5.00 -1.10 3.30
CA GLN A 49 -5.86 -1.86 4.23
C GLN A 49 -6.68 -2.99 3.57
N THR A 50 -6.23 -3.50 2.44
CA THR A 50 -6.88 -4.57 1.68
C THR A 50 -5.86 -5.62 1.26
N THR A 51 -6.27 -6.88 1.14
CA THR A 51 -5.38 -7.98 0.75
C THR A 51 -5.20 -8.09 -0.76
N VAL A 52 -4.07 -8.65 -1.21
CA VAL A 52 -3.79 -8.94 -2.63
C VAL A 52 -4.91 -9.75 -3.28
N ALA A 53 -5.38 -10.80 -2.60
CA ALA A 53 -6.46 -11.66 -3.13
C ALA A 53 -7.76 -10.89 -3.38
N ALA A 54 -8.11 -9.97 -2.46
CA ALA A 54 -9.31 -9.13 -2.62
C ALA A 54 -9.14 -8.07 -3.71
N VAL A 55 -7.94 -7.49 -3.86
CA VAL A 55 -7.67 -6.42 -4.83
C VAL A 55 -7.59 -6.92 -6.26
N ARG A 56 -6.99 -8.08 -6.50
CA ARG A 56 -6.73 -8.60 -7.86
C ARG A 56 -7.92 -8.51 -8.82
N PRO A 57 -9.13 -9.01 -8.51
CA PRO A 57 -10.28 -8.94 -9.41
C PRO A 57 -10.75 -7.50 -9.66
N TYR A 58 -10.63 -6.61 -8.68
CA TYR A 58 -10.97 -5.20 -8.85
C TYR A 58 -9.98 -4.48 -9.75
N PHE A 59 -8.70 -4.70 -9.54
CA PHE A 59 -7.65 -4.13 -10.39
C PHE A 59 -7.86 -4.48 -11.87
N LEU A 60 -8.06 -5.75 -12.16
CA LEU A 60 -8.29 -6.22 -13.53
C LEU A 60 -9.53 -5.59 -14.17
N ARG A 61 -10.63 -5.46 -13.43
CA ARG A 61 -11.83 -4.78 -13.94
C ARG A 61 -11.61 -3.29 -14.18
N PHE A 62 -10.90 -2.63 -13.25
CA PHE A 62 -10.58 -1.20 -13.39
C PHE A 62 -9.74 -0.92 -14.63
N VAL A 63 -8.67 -1.67 -14.82
CA VAL A 63 -7.78 -1.52 -15.99
C VAL A 63 -8.50 -1.87 -17.30
N ALA A 64 -9.36 -2.89 -17.30
CA ALA A 64 -10.16 -3.23 -18.46
C ALA A 64 -11.16 -2.11 -18.84
N ARG A 65 -11.72 -1.41 -17.84
CA ARG A 65 -12.71 -0.36 -18.05
C ARG A 65 -12.08 1.01 -18.26
N TRP A 66 -11.01 1.30 -17.56
CA TRP A 66 -10.24 2.55 -17.62
C TRP A 66 -8.76 2.21 -17.75
N PRO A 67 -8.27 1.99 -18.97
CA PRO A 67 -6.92 1.49 -19.20
C PRO A 67 -5.81 2.49 -18.87
N ASP A 68 -6.14 3.76 -18.69
CA ASP A 68 -5.21 4.82 -18.37
C ASP A 68 -5.82 5.90 -17.44
N VAL A 69 -4.99 6.80 -16.95
CA VAL A 69 -5.41 7.86 -16.03
C VAL A 69 -6.37 8.86 -16.67
N ARG A 70 -6.32 9.08 -17.99
CA ARG A 70 -7.21 10.02 -18.70
C ARG A 70 -8.62 9.47 -18.80
N THR A 71 -8.74 8.19 -19.15
CA THR A 71 -10.04 7.50 -19.19
C THR A 71 -10.66 7.40 -17.80
N LEU A 72 -9.87 7.15 -16.75
CA LEU A 72 -10.37 7.17 -15.38
C LEU A 72 -10.78 8.58 -14.94
N ALA A 73 -10.03 9.62 -15.28
CA ALA A 73 -10.35 10.99 -14.92
C ALA A 73 -11.68 11.49 -15.53
N SER A 74 -12.02 10.99 -16.72
CA SER A 74 -13.26 11.33 -17.44
C SER A 74 -14.47 10.51 -16.94
N ALA A 75 -14.26 9.50 -16.11
CA ALA A 75 -15.33 8.64 -15.61
C ALA A 75 -16.30 9.42 -14.70
N GLU A 76 -17.57 9.03 -14.75
CA GLU A 76 -18.58 9.51 -13.80
C GLU A 76 -18.31 8.92 -12.39
N ASP A 77 -18.46 9.77 -11.38
CA ASP A 77 -18.24 9.39 -9.98
C ASP A 77 -19.05 8.15 -9.59
N ALA A 78 -20.32 8.11 -10.01
CA ALA A 78 -21.21 6.99 -9.70
C ALA A 78 -20.69 5.65 -10.26
N HIS A 79 -20.13 5.65 -11.46
CA HIS A 79 -19.56 4.45 -12.08
C HIS A 79 -18.31 3.96 -11.34
N VAL A 80 -17.41 4.88 -10.98
CA VAL A 80 -16.20 4.52 -10.21
C VAL A 80 -16.56 3.99 -8.83
N MET A 81 -17.55 4.63 -8.16
CA MET A 81 -18.02 4.17 -6.85
C MET A 81 -18.70 2.80 -6.91
N ALA A 82 -19.45 2.52 -7.98
CA ALA A 82 -20.09 1.22 -8.20
C ALA A 82 -19.05 0.11 -8.42
N GLU A 83 -18.03 0.35 -9.26
CA GLU A 83 -16.94 -0.61 -9.48
C GLU A 83 -16.06 -0.82 -8.23
N TRP A 84 -15.96 0.18 -7.36
CA TRP A 84 -15.25 0.08 -6.08
C TRP A 84 -16.03 -0.67 -5.00
N ALA A 85 -17.35 -0.87 -5.20
CA ALA A 85 -18.21 -1.45 -4.17
C ALA A 85 -17.70 -2.83 -3.71
N GLY A 86 -17.56 -2.99 -2.39
CA GLY A 86 -16.99 -4.20 -1.78
C GLY A 86 -15.53 -4.07 -1.33
N LEU A 87 -14.72 -3.17 -1.88
CA LEU A 87 -13.36 -2.91 -1.38
C LEU A 87 -13.34 -2.13 -0.05
N GLY A 88 -14.45 -1.45 0.28
CA GLY A 88 -14.55 -0.64 1.49
C GLY A 88 -13.70 0.64 1.43
N TYR A 89 -13.73 1.41 2.54
CA TYR A 89 -12.97 2.67 2.67
C TYR A 89 -13.17 3.60 1.46
N TYR A 90 -14.40 3.94 1.13
CA TYR A 90 -14.80 4.66 -0.08
C TYR A 90 -14.15 6.03 -0.26
N ALA A 91 -13.59 6.63 0.79
CA ALA A 91 -12.76 7.82 0.68
C ALA A 91 -11.54 7.60 -0.25
N ARG A 92 -11.04 6.35 -0.35
CA ARG A 92 -9.95 6.01 -1.30
C ARG A 92 -10.43 6.16 -2.74
N ALA A 93 -11.62 5.66 -3.08
CA ALA A 93 -12.18 5.79 -4.43
C ALA A 93 -12.40 7.26 -4.81
N ARG A 94 -12.93 8.08 -3.88
CA ARG A 94 -13.09 9.52 -4.13
C ARG A 94 -11.75 10.22 -4.34
N ASN A 95 -10.75 9.92 -3.51
CA ASN A 95 -9.42 10.48 -3.68
C ASN A 95 -8.73 9.95 -4.93
N LEU A 96 -8.93 8.69 -5.32
CA LEU A 96 -8.43 8.10 -6.55
C LEU A 96 -8.94 8.92 -7.76
N LEU A 97 -10.24 9.16 -7.85
CA LEU A 97 -10.83 9.92 -8.96
C LEU A 97 -10.37 11.38 -8.94
N LYS A 98 -10.31 12.02 -7.77
CA LYS A 98 -9.77 13.37 -7.63
C LYS A 98 -8.31 13.43 -8.07
N CYS A 99 -7.49 12.45 -7.67
CA CYS A 99 -6.09 12.36 -8.08
C CYS A 99 -5.93 12.18 -9.60
N ALA A 100 -6.72 11.30 -10.22
CA ALA A 100 -6.71 11.13 -11.68
C ALA A 100 -7.01 12.45 -12.41
N ARG A 101 -8.03 13.18 -11.96
CA ARG A 101 -8.38 14.50 -12.51
C ARG A 101 -7.26 15.52 -12.33
N THR A 102 -6.64 15.57 -11.15
CA THR A 102 -5.49 16.44 -10.89
C THR A 102 -4.31 16.12 -11.83
N ILE A 103 -4.00 14.82 -12.03
CA ILE A 103 -2.92 14.40 -12.93
C ILE A 103 -3.22 14.85 -14.38
N VAL A 104 -4.46 14.74 -14.83
CA VAL A 104 -4.83 15.19 -16.18
C VAL A 104 -4.79 16.71 -16.31
N GLN A 105 -5.31 17.45 -15.33
CA GLN A 105 -5.44 18.91 -15.39
C GLN A 105 -4.12 19.65 -15.15
N GLU A 106 -3.29 19.17 -14.21
CA GLU A 106 -2.10 19.89 -13.75
C GLU A 106 -0.79 19.28 -14.30
N HIS A 107 -0.84 18.04 -14.80
CA HIS A 107 0.34 17.30 -15.27
C HIS A 107 0.16 16.69 -16.66
N ASP A 108 -0.83 17.15 -17.42
CA ASP A 108 -1.12 16.65 -18.79
C ASP A 108 -1.21 15.12 -18.86
N GLY A 109 -1.84 14.48 -17.87
CA GLY A 109 -2.01 13.03 -17.80
C GLY A 109 -0.72 12.24 -17.56
N ARG A 110 0.37 12.88 -17.15
CA ARG A 110 1.65 12.24 -16.82
C ARG A 110 1.86 12.26 -15.32
N PHE A 111 2.20 11.11 -14.75
CA PHE A 111 2.54 11.04 -13.33
C PHE A 111 3.83 11.82 -13.04
N PRO A 112 3.86 12.63 -11.96
CA PRO A 112 5.12 13.18 -11.47
C PRO A 112 6.06 12.05 -11.02
N GLU A 113 7.37 12.22 -11.25
CA GLU A 113 8.35 11.18 -10.94
C GLU A 113 8.94 11.29 -9.53
N THR A 114 8.99 12.53 -8.98
CA THR A 114 9.65 12.78 -7.70
C THR A 114 8.70 12.64 -6.52
N HIS A 115 9.22 12.14 -5.41
CA HIS A 115 8.50 11.96 -4.16
C HIS A 115 7.75 13.24 -3.72
N GLU A 116 8.41 14.41 -3.78
CA GLU A 116 7.83 15.68 -3.34
C GLU A 116 6.64 16.10 -4.23
N ARG A 117 6.71 15.85 -5.53
CA ARG A 117 5.61 16.17 -6.45
C ARG A 117 4.46 15.18 -6.31
N LEU A 118 4.75 13.90 -6.11
CA LEU A 118 3.76 12.86 -5.86
C LEU A 118 2.99 13.12 -4.55
N LEU A 119 3.64 13.62 -3.50
CA LEU A 119 3.00 13.97 -2.23
C LEU A 119 1.93 15.08 -2.35
N ARG A 120 1.95 15.88 -3.42
CA ARG A 120 0.95 16.94 -3.66
C ARG A 120 -0.35 16.38 -4.25
N LEU A 121 -0.33 15.14 -4.74
CA LEU A 121 -1.49 14.51 -5.34
C LEU A 121 -2.52 14.08 -4.28
N PRO A 122 -3.83 14.25 -4.54
CA PRO A 122 -4.89 13.84 -3.63
C PRO A 122 -4.81 12.36 -3.25
N GLY A 123 -4.81 12.06 -1.94
CA GLY A 123 -4.79 10.68 -1.45
C GLY A 123 -3.44 9.96 -1.52
N VAL A 124 -2.39 10.62 -2.01
CA VAL A 124 -1.02 10.09 -2.03
C VAL A 124 -0.30 10.54 -0.76
N GLY A 125 0.01 9.57 0.10
CA GLY A 125 0.79 9.78 1.32
C GLY A 125 2.29 9.46 1.10
N PRO A 126 3.15 9.67 2.13
CA PRO A 126 4.59 9.44 2.02
C PRO A 126 4.97 8.04 1.53
N TYR A 127 4.30 7.01 2.04
CA TYR A 127 4.50 5.63 1.57
C TYR A 127 4.17 5.48 0.08
N THR A 128 2.97 5.91 -0.33
CA THR A 128 2.51 5.77 -1.71
C THR A 128 3.38 6.56 -2.68
N ALA A 129 3.82 7.78 -2.29
CA ALA A 129 4.75 8.57 -3.08
C ALA A 129 6.10 7.87 -3.28
N ALA A 130 6.68 7.31 -2.20
CA ALA A 130 7.92 6.55 -2.27
C ALA A 130 7.77 5.28 -3.14
N ALA A 131 6.67 4.55 -2.99
CA ALA A 131 6.40 3.33 -3.77
C ALA A 131 6.28 3.63 -5.26
N ILE A 132 5.51 4.66 -5.65
CA ILE A 132 5.38 5.05 -7.05
C ILE A 132 6.73 5.52 -7.61
N SER A 133 7.46 6.37 -6.87
CA SER A 133 8.75 6.91 -7.30
C SER A 133 9.79 5.81 -7.50
N ALA A 134 9.86 4.83 -6.56
CA ALA A 134 10.77 3.70 -6.67
C ALA A 134 10.35 2.73 -7.77
N ILE A 135 9.10 2.27 -7.79
CA ILE A 135 8.67 1.15 -8.64
C ILE A 135 8.46 1.59 -10.08
N ALA A 136 7.81 2.75 -10.31
CA ALA A 136 7.49 3.18 -11.67
C ALA A 136 8.59 4.03 -12.32
N PHE A 137 9.46 4.66 -11.53
CA PHE A 137 10.47 5.60 -12.04
C PHE A 137 11.90 5.25 -11.62
N ASP A 138 12.08 4.11 -10.98
CA ASP A 138 13.37 3.57 -10.54
C ASP A 138 14.23 4.58 -9.74
N LYS A 139 13.57 5.43 -8.93
CA LYS A 139 14.24 6.39 -8.05
C LYS A 139 14.65 5.71 -6.75
N PRO A 140 15.79 6.03 -6.15
CA PRO A 140 16.29 5.39 -4.92
C PRO A 140 15.51 5.85 -3.66
N GLU A 141 14.20 5.62 -3.67
CA GLU A 141 13.30 5.94 -2.57
C GLU A 141 13.13 4.77 -1.60
N THR A 142 13.10 5.08 -0.32
CA THR A 142 12.92 4.07 0.73
C THR A 142 11.44 3.82 0.97
N VAL A 143 10.97 2.64 0.59
CA VAL A 143 9.58 2.22 0.74
C VAL A 143 9.41 1.42 2.03
N VAL A 144 8.59 1.91 2.98
CA VAL A 144 8.38 1.24 4.27
C VAL A 144 6.89 1.07 4.56
N ASP A 145 6.40 -0.15 4.33
CA ASP A 145 5.08 -0.61 4.74
C ASP A 145 5.15 -1.45 6.03
N GLY A 146 4.03 -1.99 6.48
CA GLY A 146 4.00 -2.86 7.64
C GLY A 146 4.80 -4.18 7.49
N ASN A 147 5.05 -4.65 6.27
CA ASN A 147 5.93 -5.80 6.02
C ASN A 147 7.38 -5.39 6.20
N VAL A 148 7.77 -4.27 5.62
CA VAL A 148 9.12 -3.71 5.74
C VAL A 148 9.44 -3.33 7.19
N GLU A 149 8.49 -2.68 7.91
CA GLU A 149 8.64 -2.42 9.35
C GLU A 149 8.97 -3.71 10.12
N ARG A 150 8.28 -4.80 9.84
CA ARG A 150 8.52 -6.09 10.49
C ARG A 150 9.86 -6.71 10.11
N VAL A 151 10.20 -6.70 8.82
CA VAL A 151 11.49 -7.20 8.33
C VAL A 151 12.63 -6.44 8.97
N MET A 152 12.61 -5.11 8.95
CA MET A 152 13.65 -4.27 9.54
C MET A 152 13.75 -4.44 11.06
N SER A 153 12.60 -4.49 11.76
CA SER A 153 12.58 -4.74 13.20
C SER A 153 13.27 -6.05 13.57
N ARG A 154 13.04 -7.12 12.82
CA ARG A 154 13.67 -8.43 13.05
C ARG A 154 15.12 -8.47 12.61
N LEU A 155 15.43 -7.93 11.43
CA LEU A 155 16.78 -7.93 10.86
C LEU A 155 17.78 -7.25 11.81
N PHE A 156 17.38 -6.11 12.38
CA PHE A 156 18.23 -5.31 13.28
C PHE A 156 17.93 -5.54 14.76
N CYS A 157 16.95 -6.37 15.12
CA CYS A 157 16.50 -6.66 16.49
C CYS A 157 16.06 -5.38 17.24
N VAL A 158 15.23 -4.53 16.59
CA VAL A 158 14.72 -3.29 17.17
C VAL A 158 13.65 -3.62 18.21
N GLU A 159 13.90 -3.25 19.48
CA GLU A 159 13.02 -3.54 20.61
C GLU A 159 12.02 -2.42 20.91
N THR A 160 12.28 -1.23 20.41
CA THR A 160 11.36 -0.09 20.53
C THR A 160 9.98 -0.48 19.97
N PRO A 161 8.89 -0.30 20.74
CA PRO A 161 7.56 -0.67 20.26
C PRO A 161 7.05 0.25 19.15
N LEU A 162 6.31 -0.33 18.20
CA LEU A 162 5.51 0.46 17.25
C LEU A 162 4.37 1.19 17.98
N PRO A 163 4.03 2.44 17.60
CA PRO A 163 4.54 3.19 16.45
C PRO A 163 5.85 3.98 16.70
N LYS A 164 6.38 4.02 17.91
CA LYS A 164 7.56 4.82 18.28
C LYS A 164 8.82 4.42 17.48
N ALA A 165 8.94 3.15 17.10
CA ALA A 165 10.06 2.64 16.32
C ALA A 165 10.09 3.11 14.86
N LYS A 166 9.00 3.68 14.30
CA LYS A 166 8.92 4.00 12.88
C LYS A 166 10.08 4.82 12.32
N PRO A 167 10.51 5.93 12.96
CA PRO A 167 11.63 6.71 12.44
C PRO A 167 12.94 5.90 12.38
N GLU A 168 13.21 5.08 13.39
CA GLU A 168 14.37 4.20 13.45
C GLU A 168 14.33 3.15 12.34
N LEU A 169 13.16 2.50 12.12
CA LEU A 169 12.98 1.49 11.09
C LEU A 169 13.15 2.07 9.68
N VAL A 170 12.66 3.30 9.45
CA VAL A 170 12.87 4.03 8.19
C VAL A 170 14.36 4.30 7.97
N ALA A 171 15.07 4.79 8.98
CA ALA A 171 16.51 5.05 8.88
C ALA A 171 17.32 3.78 8.59
N LEU A 172 16.93 2.64 9.19
CA LEU A 172 17.55 1.34 8.92
C LEU A 172 17.25 0.84 7.51
N ALA A 173 16.02 0.99 7.03
CA ALA A 173 15.64 0.64 5.66
C ALA A 173 16.39 1.49 4.63
N MET A 174 16.53 2.79 4.89
CA MET A 174 17.26 3.73 4.03
C MET A 174 18.72 3.30 3.80
N ARG A 175 19.39 2.78 4.82
CA ARG A 175 20.76 2.28 4.71
C ARG A 175 20.91 1.08 3.78
N LEU A 176 19.83 0.35 3.53
CA LEU A 176 19.80 -0.84 2.68
C LEU A 176 19.21 -0.57 1.30
N THR A 177 18.57 0.58 1.10
CA THR A 177 17.98 0.95 -0.18
C THR A 177 19.10 1.21 -1.20
N PRO A 178 19.19 0.41 -2.28
CA PRO A 178 20.25 0.57 -3.28
C PRO A 178 19.91 1.69 -4.26
N VAL A 179 20.92 2.18 -4.96
CA VAL A 179 20.77 3.11 -6.09
C VAL A 179 20.35 2.37 -7.35
N GLU A 180 20.85 1.14 -7.53
CA GLU A 180 20.51 0.28 -8.67
C GLU A 180 19.31 -0.60 -8.33
N ARG A 181 18.32 -0.65 -9.21
CA ARG A 181 17.10 -1.46 -9.07
C ARG A 181 16.31 -1.17 -7.78
N PRO A 182 16.13 0.11 -7.37
CA PRO A 182 15.43 0.44 -6.13
C PRO A 182 13.96 0.00 -6.16
N GLY A 183 13.31 0.00 -7.32
CA GLY A 183 11.94 -0.49 -7.50
C GLY A 183 11.83 -1.99 -7.25
N ASP A 184 12.74 -2.79 -7.79
CA ASP A 184 12.82 -4.23 -7.52
C ASP A 184 13.13 -4.51 -6.05
N TYR A 185 14.04 -3.74 -5.45
CA TYR A 185 14.38 -3.88 -4.05
C TYR A 185 13.20 -3.59 -3.13
N ALA A 186 12.45 -2.53 -3.39
CA ALA A 186 11.24 -2.20 -2.62
C ALA A 186 10.22 -3.36 -2.67
N GLN A 187 9.98 -3.90 -3.86
CA GLN A 187 9.10 -5.05 -4.05
C GLN A 187 9.66 -6.32 -3.39
N ALA A 188 10.97 -6.54 -3.44
CA ALA A 188 11.64 -7.69 -2.84
C ALA A 188 11.49 -7.71 -1.31
N VAL A 189 11.66 -6.57 -0.62
CA VAL A 189 11.48 -6.51 0.84
C VAL A 189 10.01 -6.73 1.22
N MET A 190 9.07 -6.18 0.45
CA MET A 190 7.63 -6.43 0.66
C MET A 190 7.29 -7.91 0.46
N ASP A 191 7.83 -8.56 -0.58
CA ASP A 191 7.62 -9.98 -0.85
C ASP A 191 8.23 -10.86 0.23
N LEU A 192 9.45 -10.57 0.67
CA LEU A 192 10.09 -11.25 1.80
C LEU A 192 9.21 -11.18 3.05
N GLY A 193 8.66 -10.01 3.34
CA GLY A 193 7.74 -9.82 4.47
C GLY A 193 6.43 -10.58 4.30
N ALA A 194 5.88 -10.63 3.10
CA ALA A 194 4.60 -11.28 2.83
C ALA A 194 4.68 -12.81 2.80
N THR A 195 5.81 -13.39 2.36
CA THR A 195 5.93 -14.83 2.07
C THR A 195 6.82 -15.59 3.07
N ILE A 196 7.92 -14.99 3.52
CA ILE A 196 8.91 -15.66 4.38
C ILE A 196 8.91 -15.08 5.79
N CYS A 197 9.13 -13.76 5.94
CA CYS A 197 9.19 -13.10 7.22
C CYS A 197 7.79 -12.77 7.76
N THR A 198 6.90 -13.75 7.78
CA THR A 198 5.48 -13.61 8.15
C THR A 198 5.28 -13.25 9.63
N PRO A 199 4.12 -12.67 10.02
CA PRO A 199 3.89 -12.21 11.39
C PRO A 199 4.05 -13.28 12.45
N LYS A 200 3.43 -14.46 12.28
CA LYS A 200 3.34 -15.48 13.32
C LYS A 200 4.38 -16.59 13.19
N SER A 201 4.65 -17.06 11.98
CA SER A 201 5.51 -18.22 11.72
C SER A 201 6.49 -17.93 10.59
N PRO A 202 7.54 -17.13 10.82
CA PRO A 202 8.50 -16.81 9.77
C PRO A 202 9.33 -18.06 9.38
N ALA A 203 9.45 -18.28 8.07
CA ALA A 203 10.24 -19.39 7.51
C ALA A 203 11.73 -19.01 7.42
N CYS A 204 12.37 -18.83 8.59
CA CYS A 204 13.75 -18.33 8.64
C CYS A 204 14.77 -19.23 7.97
N GLY A 205 14.52 -20.56 7.88
CA GLY A 205 15.43 -21.50 7.24
C GLY A 205 15.68 -21.27 5.75
N ILE A 206 14.74 -20.62 5.04
CA ILE A 206 14.84 -20.27 3.61
C ILE A 206 15.01 -18.77 3.37
N CYS A 207 15.19 -17.97 4.44
CA CYS A 207 15.30 -16.52 4.32
C CYS A 207 16.67 -16.12 3.76
N PRO A 208 16.73 -15.29 2.70
CA PRO A 208 18.01 -14.84 2.12
C PRO A 208 18.88 -14.06 3.13
N TRP A 209 18.25 -13.42 4.10
CA TRP A 209 18.92 -12.63 5.15
C TRP A 209 19.10 -13.37 6.48
N VAL A 210 18.87 -14.70 6.56
CA VAL A 210 18.92 -15.45 7.82
C VAL A 210 20.25 -15.27 8.56
N ARG A 211 21.40 -15.25 7.82
CA ARG A 211 22.74 -15.11 8.41
C ARG A 211 23.06 -13.70 8.92
N ALA A 212 22.30 -12.71 8.48
CA ALA A 212 22.40 -11.31 8.90
C ALA A 212 21.34 -10.94 9.97
N CYS A 213 20.33 -11.77 10.17
CA CYS A 213 19.18 -11.45 11.01
C CYS A 213 19.49 -11.59 12.51
N LYS A 214 19.59 -10.43 13.20
CA LYS A 214 19.88 -10.38 14.63
C LYS A 214 18.78 -11.03 15.48
N ALA A 215 17.50 -10.83 15.13
CA ALA A 215 16.41 -11.47 15.88
C ALA A 215 16.42 -12.99 15.74
N ASN A 216 16.73 -13.53 14.56
CA ASN A 216 16.86 -14.98 14.37
C ASN A 216 18.04 -15.56 15.17
N ALA A 217 19.20 -14.88 15.14
CA ALA A 217 20.37 -15.29 15.92
C ALA A 217 20.10 -15.30 17.44
N ALA A 218 19.22 -14.42 17.91
CA ALA A 218 18.81 -14.33 19.30
C ALA A 218 17.56 -15.18 19.65
N GLY A 219 16.97 -15.91 18.70
CA GLY A 219 15.74 -16.68 18.90
C GLY A 219 14.47 -15.83 19.12
N ARG A 220 14.50 -14.53 18.77
CA ARG A 220 13.47 -13.55 19.16
C ARG A 220 12.60 -13.07 17.99
N GLN A 221 12.66 -13.73 16.84
CA GLN A 221 11.92 -13.32 15.63
C GLN A 221 10.40 -13.31 15.79
N GLN A 222 9.84 -14.05 16.74
CA GLN A 222 8.39 -14.07 17.01
C GLN A 222 7.94 -12.93 17.91
N GLU A 223 8.85 -12.33 18.69
CA GLU A 223 8.54 -11.22 19.60
C GLU A 223 8.49 -9.86 18.87
N LEU A 224 9.08 -9.78 17.68
CA LEU A 224 9.28 -8.53 16.94
C LEU A 224 8.42 -8.44 15.68
N PRO A 225 7.94 -7.24 15.33
CA PRO A 225 8.07 -5.99 16.08
C PRO A 225 7.20 -5.96 17.34
N ARG A 226 7.71 -5.36 18.40
CA ARG A 226 6.89 -5.06 19.58
C ARG A 226 5.84 -4.00 19.24
N ARG A 227 4.72 -4.03 19.95
CA ARG A 227 3.65 -3.04 19.79
C ARG A 227 3.31 -2.44 21.15
N SER A 228 3.09 -1.13 21.19
CA SER A 228 2.51 -0.50 22.37
C SER A 228 1.08 -0.97 22.59
N ASP A 229 0.65 -0.98 23.83
CA ASP A 229 -0.75 -1.27 24.16
C ASP A 229 -1.67 -0.31 23.41
N ARG A 230 -2.75 -0.86 22.90
CA ARG A 230 -3.78 -0.04 22.23
C ARG A 230 -4.64 0.62 23.31
N PRO A 231 -4.91 1.92 23.21
CA PRO A 231 -5.90 2.54 24.07
C PRO A 231 -7.27 1.84 23.89
N ALA A 232 -8.03 1.76 24.96
CA ALA A 232 -9.39 1.23 24.92
C ALA A 232 -10.19 1.96 23.83
N ARG A 233 -10.95 1.21 23.05
CA ARG A 233 -11.83 1.82 22.04
C ARG A 233 -12.96 2.56 22.75
N PRO A 234 -13.21 3.84 22.41
CA PRO A 234 -14.34 4.55 22.97
C PRO A 234 -15.64 3.89 22.51
N VAL A 235 -16.53 3.64 23.45
CA VAL A 235 -17.91 3.25 23.15
C VAL A 235 -18.67 4.51 22.75
N ARG A 236 -19.35 4.48 21.64
CA ARG A 236 -20.21 5.58 21.17
C ARG A 236 -21.64 5.10 21.12
N TYR A 237 -22.52 5.90 21.66
CA TYR A 237 -23.97 5.70 21.58
C TYR A 237 -24.53 6.65 20.54
N GLY A 238 -25.50 6.20 19.78
CA GLY A 238 -26.18 7.02 18.78
C GLY A 238 -27.59 6.51 18.55
N ILE A 239 -28.44 7.33 17.99
CA ILE A 239 -29.82 7.00 17.60
C ILE A 239 -29.88 7.06 16.07
N ALA A 240 -30.45 6.04 15.43
CA ALA A 240 -30.79 6.06 14.02
C ALA A 240 -32.30 6.14 13.86
N TYR A 241 -32.74 7.09 13.06
CA TYR A 241 -34.19 7.29 12.79
C TYR A 241 -34.56 6.57 11.49
N LEU A 242 -35.48 5.64 11.58
CA LEU A 242 -36.01 4.87 10.45
C LEU A 242 -37.36 5.43 10.06
N ALA A 243 -37.45 6.13 8.94
CA ALA A 243 -38.71 6.65 8.42
C ALA A 243 -39.00 6.04 7.04
N ARG A 244 -40.22 5.52 6.88
CA ARG A 244 -40.69 4.92 5.63
C ARG A 244 -41.95 5.64 5.18
N ARG A 245 -41.98 6.05 3.93
CA ARG A 245 -43.13 6.66 3.28
C ARG A 245 -44.15 5.58 2.88
N ALA A 246 -45.43 5.97 2.68
CA ALA A 246 -46.50 5.04 2.35
C ALA A 246 -46.27 4.25 1.04
N ASP A 247 -45.55 4.83 0.11
CA ASP A 247 -45.13 4.17 -1.16
C ASP A 247 -43.95 3.19 -1.02
N GLY A 248 -43.45 3.00 0.22
CA GLY A 248 -42.37 2.07 0.51
C GLY A 248 -40.96 2.71 0.50
N ALA A 249 -40.81 3.98 0.10
CA ALA A 249 -39.52 4.67 0.09
C ALA A 249 -39.00 4.95 1.52
N TRP A 250 -37.69 4.84 1.70
CA TRP A 250 -37.00 5.10 2.96
C TRP A 250 -36.34 6.47 2.96
N LEU A 251 -36.40 7.15 4.10
CA LEU A 251 -35.68 8.40 4.33
C LEU A 251 -34.21 8.06 4.61
N VAL A 252 -33.30 8.54 3.74
CA VAL A 252 -31.87 8.46 3.94
C VAL A 252 -31.25 9.84 3.73
N GLN A 253 -30.09 10.06 4.34
CA GLN A 253 -29.30 11.28 4.14
C GLN A 253 -27.87 10.94 3.71
N THR A 254 -27.24 11.79 2.92
CA THR A 254 -25.83 11.71 2.66
C THR A 254 -25.05 12.15 3.90
N ARG A 255 -24.20 11.28 4.42
CA ARG A 255 -23.34 11.60 5.57
C ARG A 255 -22.33 12.67 5.21
N PRO A 256 -21.85 13.48 6.16
CA PRO A 256 -20.74 14.40 5.93
C PRO A 256 -19.54 13.65 5.34
N GLU A 257 -18.76 14.31 4.48
CA GLU A 257 -17.61 13.68 3.80
C GLU A 257 -16.56 13.13 4.77
N ARG A 258 -16.42 13.76 5.95
CA ARG A 258 -15.48 13.35 7.00
C ARG A 258 -16.20 12.54 8.09
N GLY A 259 -15.48 11.54 8.63
CA GLY A 259 -15.99 10.71 9.72
C GLY A 259 -16.36 9.29 9.28
N LEU A 260 -17.08 8.59 10.16
CA LEU A 260 -17.49 7.20 9.94
C LEU A 260 -18.45 7.12 8.74
N LEU A 261 -18.09 6.31 7.73
CA LEU A 261 -18.87 6.14 6.50
C LEU A 261 -19.16 7.46 5.77
N GLY A 262 -18.22 8.41 5.80
CA GLY A 262 -18.38 9.73 5.20
C GLY A 262 -18.72 9.68 3.72
N GLY A 263 -19.65 10.54 3.28
CA GLY A 263 -20.14 10.64 1.91
C GLY A 263 -21.04 9.50 1.45
N MET A 264 -21.37 8.54 2.33
CA MET A 264 -22.30 7.46 2.03
C MET A 264 -23.73 7.83 2.45
N LEU A 265 -24.71 7.21 1.81
CA LEU A 265 -26.09 7.26 2.28
C LEU A 265 -26.21 6.49 3.61
N GLY A 266 -26.94 7.04 4.54
CA GLY A 266 -27.24 6.41 5.83
C GLY A 266 -28.54 6.92 6.42
N TRP A 267 -28.99 6.26 7.47
CA TRP A 267 -30.15 6.70 8.22
C TRP A 267 -29.83 8.05 8.90
N PRO A 268 -30.78 8.99 8.96
CA PRO A 268 -30.68 10.17 9.84
C PRO A 268 -30.44 9.73 11.28
N GLY A 269 -29.60 10.45 12.00
CA GLY A 269 -29.25 10.06 13.37
C GLY A 269 -28.37 11.09 14.07
N THR A 270 -28.05 10.80 15.34
CA THR A 270 -27.17 11.61 16.19
C THR A 270 -25.85 10.88 16.47
#